data_2d2b9116611b8a607a41a843b5e1b2d3
#
_entry.id   2d2b9116611b8a607a41a843b5e1b2d3
#
_cell.length_a   1.000
_cell.length_b   1.000
_cell.length_c   1.000
_cell.angle_alpha   90.00
_cell.angle_beta   90.00
_cell.angle_gamma   90.00
#
_symmetry.space_group_name_H-M   'P 1'
#
loop_
_entity.id
_entity.type
_entity.pdbx_description
1 polymer ?
#
loop_
_entity_poly.entity_id
_entity_poly.type
_entity_poly.pdbx_seq_one_letter_code
_entity_poly.pdbx_strand_id
1 'polypeptide(L)'
;MSNARYLSILNEIKKKGGSVNFQKKNKKVLIVDGLNTFIRVFSVMPTLNDNGVHVGGIVGFLKSIGFAINMFNPTRVIIVFDGKGGSNRRRKLYSDYKNKRRTSYRVNRVEGLENVEDERRNMYLQLRRVAEYLELLPLTNISVDGIEADDAIAYIAKSVIPDGEKIIMSTDKDFLQLVSDDIKVWSPTKKKLYDRDAVLEEYCITAENFIMAKIFEGDKSDNINGVKGIATKTLVKNIPTLSKENNSYNLQVIYKYAHKHKDDDGNFFVKILQNKELLERNYKLMQLEDVNISASTKTKLIDVIRGPIRRLVKFKFESMFMEDRLFQNLPNVSSWLAQTFTTMDKYAEQTDG
;
A
#
# COMPACT_ATOMS: atom_id res chain seq x y z
N MET A 1 -43.48 23.28 16.95
CA MET A 1 -42.73 22.44 15.97
C MET A 1 -42.75 21.02 16.48
N SER A 2 -43.10 20.04 15.66
CA SER A 2 -43.19 18.65 16.12
C SER A 2 -41.79 18.07 16.40
N ASN A 3 -41.67 17.25 17.47
CA ASN A 3 -40.44 16.56 17.87
C ASN A 3 -39.75 15.82 16.69
N ALA A 4 -40.53 15.35 15.72
CA ALA A 4 -40.03 14.69 14.53
C ALA A 4 -39.18 15.62 13.60
N ARG A 5 -39.59 16.89 13.48
CA ARG A 5 -38.87 17.88 12.67
C ARG A 5 -37.55 18.31 13.35
N TYR A 6 -37.57 18.40 14.68
CA TYR A 6 -36.35 18.68 15.45
C TYR A 6 -35.35 17.55 15.38
N LEU A 7 -35.77 16.29 15.48
CA LEU A 7 -34.93 15.10 15.31
C LEU A 7 -34.36 14.95 13.87
N SER A 8 -35.15 15.31 12.86
CA SER A 8 -34.72 15.35 11.47
C SER A 8 -33.58 16.37 11.26
N ILE A 9 -33.75 17.58 11.81
CA ILE A 9 -32.74 18.65 11.75
C ILE A 9 -31.45 18.25 12.49
N LEU A 10 -31.59 17.65 13.69
CA LEU A 10 -30.43 17.15 14.44
C LEU A 10 -29.68 16.04 13.71
N ASN A 11 -30.39 15.15 13.04
CA ASN A 11 -29.76 14.09 12.22
C ASN A 11 -29.09 14.63 10.97
N GLU A 12 -29.66 15.68 10.33
CA GLU A 12 -28.97 16.36 9.22
C GLU A 12 -27.73 17.13 9.68
N ILE A 13 -27.77 17.80 10.83
CA ILE A 13 -26.65 18.50 11.44
C ILE A 13 -25.54 17.49 11.79
N LYS A 14 -25.89 16.36 12.42
CA LYS A 14 -24.94 15.27 12.72
C LYS A 14 -24.33 14.65 11.45
N LYS A 15 -25.14 14.42 10.41
CA LYS A 15 -24.63 13.93 9.12
C LYS A 15 -23.70 14.94 8.46
N LYS A 16 -24.06 16.23 8.42
CA LYS A 16 -23.23 17.30 7.86
C LYS A 16 -21.96 17.53 8.68
N GLY A 17 -22.04 17.55 9.99
CA GLY A 17 -20.89 17.65 10.89
C GLY A 17 -19.93 16.47 10.74
N GLY A 18 -20.44 15.25 10.66
CA GLY A 18 -19.65 14.04 10.41
C GLY A 18 -18.97 14.06 9.03
N SER A 19 -19.62 14.55 7.97
CA SER A 19 -19.03 14.64 6.64
C SER A 19 -17.92 15.70 6.57
N VAL A 20 -18.13 16.87 7.20
CA VAL A 20 -17.12 17.95 7.25
C VAL A 20 -15.90 17.52 8.05
N ASN A 21 -16.10 16.80 9.16
CA ASN A 21 -14.99 16.30 9.96
C ASN A 21 -14.24 15.19 9.25
N PHE A 22 -14.95 14.30 8.53
CA PHE A 22 -14.34 13.29 7.68
C PHE A 22 -13.48 13.90 6.58
N GLN A 23 -13.95 14.93 5.88
CA GLN A 23 -13.19 15.63 4.84
C GLN A 23 -11.94 16.33 5.42
N LYS A 24 -12.05 17.01 6.58
CA LYS A 24 -10.91 17.68 7.21
C LYS A 24 -9.79 16.69 7.58
N LYS A 25 -10.12 15.56 8.21
CA LYS A 25 -9.13 14.55 8.63
C LYS A 25 -8.53 13.77 7.45
N ASN A 26 -9.19 13.75 6.30
CA ASN A 26 -8.74 13.05 5.10
C ASN A 26 -8.24 14.01 3.99
N LYS A 27 -7.90 15.27 4.33
CA LYS A 27 -7.39 16.24 3.36
C LYS A 27 -6.10 15.79 2.69
N LYS A 28 -5.20 15.17 3.46
CA LYS A 28 -3.96 14.55 2.98
C LYS A 28 -3.71 13.27 3.74
N VAL A 29 -3.77 12.14 3.06
CA VAL A 29 -3.71 10.82 3.68
C VAL A 29 -2.47 10.08 3.23
N LEU A 30 -1.67 9.61 4.20
CA LEU A 30 -0.58 8.69 3.96
C LEU A 30 -1.10 7.26 4.19
N ILE A 31 -1.11 6.45 3.13
CA ILE A 31 -1.50 5.03 3.19
C ILE A 31 -0.24 4.18 3.07
N VAL A 32 0.08 3.44 4.10
CA VAL A 32 1.32 2.67 4.20
C VAL A 32 1.04 1.19 3.98
N ASP A 33 1.74 0.58 3.03
CA ASP A 33 1.87 -0.85 2.92
C ASP A 33 2.73 -1.37 4.08
N GLY A 34 2.07 -1.90 5.09
CA GLY A 34 2.67 -2.23 6.37
C GLY A 34 3.70 -3.34 6.28
N LEU A 35 3.34 -4.45 5.61
CA LEU A 35 4.23 -5.60 5.50
C LEU A 35 5.42 -5.31 4.58
N ASN A 36 5.21 -4.65 3.45
CA ASN A 36 6.28 -4.21 2.54
C ASN A 36 7.28 -3.31 3.27
N THR A 37 6.78 -2.31 4.01
CA THR A 37 7.62 -1.40 4.81
C THR A 37 8.40 -2.15 5.87
N PHE A 38 7.76 -3.07 6.61
CA PHE A 38 8.39 -3.84 7.67
C PHE A 38 9.49 -4.78 7.13
N ILE A 39 9.16 -5.59 6.13
CA ILE A 39 10.13 -6.56 5.56
C ILE A 39 11.35 -5.84 5.00
N ARG A 40 11.14 -4.71 4.32
CA ARG A 40 12.23 -3.91 3.76
C ARG A 40 13.24 -3.48 4.83
N VAL A 41 12.77 -2.93 5.94
CA VAL A 41 13.67 -2.45 7.01
C VAL A 41 14.25 -3.59 7.82
N PHE A 42 13.45 -4.61 8.11
CA PHE A 42 13.90 -5.82 8.80
C PHE A 42 15.07 -6.49 8.06
N SER A 43 15.01 -6.55 6.73
CA SER A 43 16.02 -7.21 5.90
C SER A 43 17.35 -6.45 5.79
N VAL A 44 17.38 -5.13 6.08
CA VAL A 44 18.57 -4.30 5.84
C VAL A 44 19.16 -3.66 7.10
N MET A 45 18.41 -3.61 8.21
CA MET A 45 18.84 -2.94 9.44
C MET A 45 19.34 -3.94 10.48
N PRO A 46 20.65 -4.08 10.69
CA PRO A 46 21.23 -5.00 11.67
C PRO A 46 21.24 -4.39 13.09
N THR A 47 20.26 -3.59 13.41
CA THR A 47 20.19 -2.83 14.65
C THR A 47 19.91 -3.76 15.84
N LEU A 48 20.75 -3.69 16.85
CA LEU A 48 20.56 -4.39 18.12
C LEU A 48 20.09 -3.41 19.20
N ASN A 49 19.37 -3.92 20.19
CA ASN A 49 19.12 -3.20 21.43
C ASN A 49 20.27 -3.40 22.45
N ASP A 50 20.18 -2.79 23.63
CA ASP A 50 21.21 -2.87 24.65
C ASP A 50 21.44 -4.30 25.20
N ASN A 51 20.54 -5.23 24.95
CA ASN A 51 20.69 -6.65 25.29
C ASN A 51 21.28 -7.49 24.14
N GLY A 52 21.70 -6.88 23.03
CA GLY A 52 22.19 -7.58 21.86
C GLY A 52 21.09 -8.26 21.02
N VAL A 53 19.82 -7.97 21.28
CA VAL A 53 18.69 -8.54 20.52
C VAL A 53 18.44 -7.71 19.27
N HIS A 54 18.26 -8.39 18.13
CA HIS A 54 17.93 -7.72 16.87
C HIS A 54 16.55 -7.06 16.93
N VAL A 55 16.50 -5.74 16.69
CA VAL A 55 15.30 -4.88 16.73
C VAL A 55 15.16 -4.00 15.48
N GLY A 56 15.93 -4.29 14.44
CA GLY A 56 15.99 -3.49 13.22
C GLY A 56 14.63 -3.30 12.52
N GLY A 57 13.76 -4.30 12.58
CA GLY A 57 12.40 -4.21 12.05
C GLY A 57 11.56 -3.19 12.80
N ILE A 58 11.57 -3.20 14.14
CA ILE A 58 10.81 -2.25 14.96
C ILE A 58 11.33 -0.82 14.73
N VAL A 59 12.62 -0.61 14.95
CA VAL A 59 13.24 0.71 14.85
C VAL A 59 13.11 1.28 13.43
N GLY A 60 13.41 0.46 12.43
CA GLY A 60 13.35 0.87 11.04
C GLY A 60 11.93 1.20 10.58
N PHE A 61 10.93 0.44 11.06
CA PHE A 61 9.54 0.70 10.76
C PHE A 61 9.09 2.05 11.34
N LEU A 62 9.31 2.27 12.65
CA LEU A 62 8.97 3.53 13.32
C LEU A 62 9.66 4.73 12.67
N LYS A 63 10.96 4.62 12.37
CA LYS A 63 11.72 5.68 11.66
C LYS A 63 11.19 5.93 10.26
N SER A 64 10.83 4.88 9.50
CA SER A 64 10.30 5.02 8.14
C SER A 64 8.96 5.74 8.12
N ILE A 65 8.06 5.41 9.06
CA ILE A 65 6.78 6.10 9.18
C ILE A 65 6.97 7.54 9.64
N GLY A 66 7.79 7.77 10.68
CA GLY A 66 8.09 9.12 11.17
C GLY A 66 8.69 10.00 10.09
N PHE A 67 9.62 9.47 9.28
CA PHE A 67 10.18 10.18 8.14
C PHE A 67 9.11 10.58 7.12
N ALA A 68 8.24 9.64 6.74
CA ALA A 68 7.19 9.91 5.76
C ALA A 68 6.14 10.91 6.29
N ILE A 69 5.78 10.82 7.57
CA ILE A 69 4.90 11.78 8.23
C ILE A 69 5.50 13.19 8.19
N ASN A 70 6.75 13.33 8.59
CA ASN A 70 7.44 14.63 8.59
C ASN A 70 7.63 15.20 7.18
N MET A 71 7.87 14.33 6.20
CA MET A 71 8.04 14.74 4.80
C MET A 71 6.74 15.20 4.15
N PHE A 72 5.65 14.48 4.39
CA PHE A 72 4.38 14.75 3.70
C PHE A 72 3.39 15.54 4.53
N ASN A 73 3.60 15.65 5.83
CA ASN A 73 2.70 16.33 6.78
C ASN A 73 1.22 15.94 6.57
N PRO A 74 0.88 14.63 6.65
CA PRO A 74 -0.47 14.15 6.40
C PRO A 74 -1.42 14.56 7.55
N THR A 75 -2.71 14.68 7.23
CA THR A 75 -3.76 14.84 8.24
C THR A 75 -4.20 13.49 8.83
N ARG A 76 -3.89 12.39 8.14
CA ARG A 76 -4.17 11.02 8.57
C ARG A 76 -3.13 10.05 8.05
N VAL A 77 -2.83 9.04 8.86
CA VAL A 77 -2.02 7.89 8.46
C VAL A 77 -2.83 6.61 8.60
N ILE A 78 -2.81 5.79 7.56
CA ILE A 78 -3.47 4.48 7.53
C ILE A 78 -2.40 3.44 7.20
N ILE A 79 -2.24 2.44 8.06
CA ILE A 79 -1.30 1.35 7.84
C ILE A 79 -2.10 0.09 7.55
N VAL A 80 -1.82 -0.54 6.42
CA VAL A 80 -2.55 -1.71 5.95
C VAL A 80 -1.62 -2.91 5.95
N PHE A 81 -2.06 -3.98 6.62
CA PHE A 81 -1.38 -5.27 6.62
C PHE A 81 -2.21 -6.32 5.88
N ASP A 82 -1.53 -7.33 5.32
CA ASP A 82 -2.21 -8.48 4.75
C ASP A 82 -3.07 -9.19 5.81
N GLY A 83 -4.29 -9.54 5.43
CA GLY A 83 -5.14 -10.38 6.24
C GLY A 83 -4.82 -11.87 6.11
N LYS A 84 -5.23 -12.66 7.10
CA LYS A 84 -5.07 -14.12 7.05
C LYS A 84 -5.77 -14.67 5.81
N GLY A 85 -5.03 -15.43 4.99
CA GLY A 85 -5.58 -16.02 3.77
C GLY A 85 -5.83 -15.01 2.64
N GLY A 86 -5.21 -13.82 2.67
CA GLY A 86 -5.38 -12.76 1.66
C GLY A 86 -5.18 -13.24 0.23
N SER A 87 -4.14 -14.04 -0.02
CA SER A 87 -3.82 -14.57 -1.35
C SER A 87 -4.71 -15.71 -1.84
N ASN A 88 -5.64 -16.22 -1.02
CA ASN A 88 -6.46 -17.40 -1.39
C ASN A 88 -7.29 -17.15 -2.66
N ARG A 89 -7.78 -15.94 -2.89
CA ARG A 89 -8.54 -15.58 -4.08
C ARG A 89 -7.68 -15.72 -5.35
N ARG A 90 -6.48 -15.14 -5.33
CA ARG A 90 -5.53 -15.20 -6.47
C ARG A 90 -5.02 -16.62 -6.69
N ARG A 91 -4.79 -17.40 -5.62
CA ARG A 91 -4.41 -18.83 -5.72
C ARG A 91 -5.51 -19.70 -6.31
N LYS A 92 -6.79 -19.39 -6.10
CA LYS A 92 -7.90 -20.08 -6.77
C LYS A 92 -7.94 -19.80 -8.27
N LEU A 93 -7.53 -18.59 -8.70
CA LEU A 93 -7.42 -18.24 -10.12
C LEU A 93 -6.16 -18.81 -10.76
N TYR A 94 -5.08 -18.93 -10.00
CA TYR A 94 -3.80 -19.41 -10.46
C TYR A 94 -3.04 -20.08 -9.31
N SER A 95 -2.98 -21.41 -9.32
CA SER A 95 -2.42 -22.23 -8.23
C SER A 95 -0.94 -21.91 -7.94
N ASP A 96 -0.20 -21.51 -8.97
CA ASP A 96 1.22 -21.17 -8.85
C ASP A 96 1.49 -19.76 -8.32
N TYR A 97 0.45 -18.97 -8.07
CA TYR A 97 0.58 -17.62 -7.52
C TYR A 97 1.34 -17.61 -6.20
N LYS A 98 2.44 -16.87 -6.15
CA LYS A 98 3.35 -16.77 -4.99
C LYS A 98 3.95 -18.11 -4.51
N ASN A 99 3.86 -19.18 -5.31
CA ASN A 99 4.31 -20.52 -4.89
C ASN A 99 5.84 -20.63 -4.80
N LYS A 100 6.57 -19.82 -5.58
CA LYS A 100 8.06 -19.80 -5.59
C LYS A 100 8.65 -18.68 -4.74
N ARG A 101 7.83 -17.93 -3.98
CA ARG A 101 8.37 -16.96 -3.02
C ARG A 101 9.20 -17.71 -1.99
N ARG A 102 10.49 -17.81 -2.25
CA ARG A 102 11.44 -18.23 -1.23
C ARG A 102 11.50 -17.12 -0.19
N THR A 103 11.06 -17.41 1.01
CA THR A 103 11.29 -16.60 2.18
C THR A 103 12.77 -16.70 2.57
N SER A 104 13.67 -16.24 1.71
CA SER A 104 15.06 -16.07 2.10
C SER A 104 15.18 -14.71 2.76
N TYR A 105 14.70 -14.61 3.97
CA TYR A 105 15.03 -13.51 4.85
C TYR A 105 16.50 -13.71 5.26
N ARG A 106 17.41 -13.29 4.47
CA ARG A 106 18.77 -13.12 4.96
C ARG A 106 18.82 -11.79 5.68
N VAL A 107 18.51 -11.82 6.94
CA VAL A 107 18.84 -10.74 7.84
C VAL A 107 20.35 -10.66 7.83
N ASN A 108 20.83 -9.61 7.28
CA ASN A 108 22.21 -9.39 7.09
C ASN A 108 22.97 -9.43 8.43
N ARG A 109 23.64 -10.55 8.70
CA ARG A 109 24.82 -10.55 9.55
C ARG A 109 24.59 -10.13 11.02
N VAL A 110 23.45 -10.42 11.57
CA VAL A 110 23.22 -10.30 13.00
C VAL A 110 23.74 -11.56 13.64
N GLU A 111 24.80 -11.43 14.46
CA GLU A 111 25.27 -12.51 15.31
C GLU A 111 24.11 -13.00 16.19
N GLY A 112 23.91 -14.31 16.27
CA GLY A 112 22.85 -14.92 17.07
C GLY A 112 21.57 -15.30 16.31
N LEU A 113 21.49 -15.03 14.99
CA LEU A 113 20.44 -15.61 14.11
C LEU A 113 21.13 -16.62 13.19
N GLU A 114 21.21 -17.87 13.63
CA GLU A 114 22.04 -18.89 12.99
C GLU A 114 21.36 -19.56 11.78
N ASN A 115 20.03 -19.53 11.74
CA ASN A 115 19.27 -20.22 10.70
C ASN A 115 18.00 -19.44 10.27
N VAL A 116 17.38 -19.89 9.19
CA VAL A 116 16.18 -19.25 8.61
C VAL A 116 14.98 -19.28 9.56
N GLU A 117 14.92 -20.26 10.45
CA GLU A 117 13.80 -20.40 11.39
C GLU A 117 13.90 -19.40 12.52
N ASP A 118 15.10 -19.16 13.05
CA ASP A 118 15.39 -18.13 14.07
C ASP A 118 15.10 -16.74 13.49
N GLU A 119 15.54 -16.48 12.28
CA GLU A 119 15.21 -15.25 11.54
C GLU A 119 13.70 -15.05 11.41
N ARG A 120 12.99 -16.09 11.00
CA ARG A 120 11.54 -16.06 10.83
C ARG A 120 10.83 -15.81 12.16
N ARG A 121 11.25 -16.49 13.21
CA ARG A 121 10.73 -16.29 14.58
C ARG A 121 10.97 -14.86 15.05
N ASN A 122 12.17 -14.35 14.89
CA ASN A 122 12.54 -12.97 15.25
C ASN A 122 11.69 -11.96 14.45
N MET A 123 11.51 -12.17 13.16
CA MET A 123 10.65 -11.34 12.31
C MET A 123 9.21 -11.27 12.83
N TYR A 124 8.61 -12.42 13.16
CA TYR A 124 7.25 -12.45 13.71
C TYR A 124 7.13 -11.74 15.06
N LEU A 125 8.11 -11.92 15.95
CA LEU A 125 8.13 -11.24 17.25
C LEU A 125 8.20 -9.72 17.07
N GLN A 126 9.07 -9.24 16.18
CA GLN A 126 9.19 -7.81 15.90
C GLN A 126 7.93 -7.25 15.21
N LEU A 127 7.34 -7.98 14.24
CA LEU A 127 6.12 -7.55 13.57
C LEU A 127 4.95 -7.43 14.56
N ARG A 128 4.82 -8.40 15.47
CA ARG A 128 3.84 -8.32 16.56
C ARG A 128 4.09 -7.10 17.45
N ARG A 129 5.36 -6.86 17.83
CA ARG A 129 5.70 -5.72 18.67
C ARG A 129 5.46 -4.39 17.97
N VAL A 130 5.69 -4.31 16.65
CA VAL A 130 5.30 -3.15 15.84
C VAL A 130 3.81 -2.91 15.94
N ALA A 131 2.97 -3.94 15.79
CA ALA A 131 1.51 -3.77 15.93
C ALA A 131 1.12 -3.22 17.30
N GLU A 132 1.77 -3.67 18.39
CA GLU A 132 1.55 -3.14 19.73
C GLU A 132 1.94 -1.65 19.84
N TYR A 133 3.06 -1.22 19.25
CA TYR A 133 3.42 0.20 19.18
C TYR A 133 2.40 1.04 18.41
N LEU A 134 1.92 0.51 17.28
CA LEU A 134 0.95 1.21 16.43
C LEU A 134 -0.40 1.44 17.12
N GLU A 135 -0.80 0.56 18.05
CA GLU A 135 -2.00 0.74 18.87
C GLU A 135 -1.94 1.97 19.80
N LEU A 136 -0.74 2.50 20.07
CA LEU A 136 -0.50 3.63 20.95
C LEU A 136 -0.34 4.95 20.20
N LEU A 137 -0.35 4.92 18.88
CA LEU A 137 -0.14 6.06 18.00
C LEU A 137 -1.47 6.55 17.39
N PRO A 138 -1.59 7.84 17.05
CA PRO A 138 -2.80 8.42 16.44
C PRO A 138 -2.88 8.07 14.95
N LEU A 139 -2.94 6.77 14.65
CA LEU A 139 -3.06 6.25 13.31
C LEU A 139 -4.19 5.21 13.22
N THR A 140 -4.53 4.85 11.98
CA THR A 140 -5.50 3.79 11.70
C THR A 140 -4.75 2.54 11.21
N ASN A 141 -4.86 1.44 11.95
CA ASN A 141 -4.30 0.15 11.54
C ASN A 141 -5.40 -0.73 10.96
N ILE A 142 -5.11 -1.37 9.82
CA ILE A 142 -6.07 -2.22 9.12
C ILE A 142 -5.41 -3.55 8.77
N SER A 143 -6.08 -4.63 9.14
CA SER A 143 -5.84 -5.97 8.62
C SER A 143 -7.19 -6.67 8.49
N VAL A 144 -7.57 -7.10 7.30
CA VAL A 144 -8.86 -7.75 7.05
C VAL A 144 -8.62 -9.11 6.41
N ASP A 145 -9.10 -10.17 7.06
CA ASP A 145 -8.92 -11.53 6.58
C ASP A 145 -9.55 -11.73 5.19
N GLY A 146 -8.90 -12.55 4.38
CA GLY A 146 -9.37 -12.92 3.06
C GLY A 146 -9.03 -11.95 1.94
N ILE A 147 -8.32 -10.83 2.24
CA ILE A 147 -7.82 -9.89 1.23
C ILE A 147 -6.34 -9.59 1.43
N GLU A 148 -5.65 -9.27 0.35
CA GLU A 148 -4.28 -8.76 0.39
C GLU A 148 -4.30 -7.26 0.69
N ALA A 149 -3.20 -6.76 1.26
CA ALA A 149 -3.04 -5.34 1.55
C ALA A 149 -3.21 -4.47 0.30
N ASP A 150 -2.74 -4.93 -0.86
CA ASP A 150 -2.82 -4.22 -2.13
C ASP A 150 -4.28 -3.92 -2.52
N ASP A 151 -5.18 -4.92 -2.41
CA ASP A 151 -6.60 -4.77 -2.69
C ASP A 151 -7.26 -3.78 -1.71
N ALA A 152 -6.89 -3.87 -0.42
CA ALA A 152 -7.42 -2.96 0.60
C ALA A 152 -6.94 -1.52 0.39
N ILE A 153 -5.65 -1.32 0.13
CA ILE A 153 -5.05 -0.01 -0.17
C ILE A 153 -5.72 0.63 -1.39
N ALA A 154 -5.87 -0.13 -2.47
CA ALA A 154 -6.51 0.35 -3.69
C ALA A 154 -7.97 0.77 -3.44
N TYR A 155 -8.74 -0.05 -2.73
CA TYR A 155 -10.14 0.26 -2.39
C TYR A 155 -10.26 1.48 -1.47
N ILE A 156 -9.39 1.60 -0.47
CA ILE A 156 -9.36 2.76 0.43
C ILE A 156 -9.05 4.04 -0.36
N ALA A 157 -7.99 4.02 -1.17
CA ALA A 157 -7.53 5.20 -1.90
C ALA A 157 -8.53 5.68 -2.95
N LYS A 158 -9.21 4.76 -3.65
CA LYS A 158 -10.12 5.10 -4.76
C LYS A 158 -11.57 5.30 -4.33
N SER A 159 -12.06 4.52 -3.36
CA SER A 159 -13.49 4.43 -3.09
C SER A 159 -13.89 4.91 -1.71
N VAL A 160 -13.07 4.64 -0.67
CA VAL A 160 -13.44 5.00 0.71
C VAL A 160 -13.08 6.45 1.02
N ILE A 161 -11.95 6.93 0.46
CA ILE A 161 -11.49 8.32 0.56
C ILE A 161 -11.43 8.90 -0.85
N PRO A 162 -12.58 9.27 -1.46
CA PRO A 162 -12.61 9.78 -2.82
C PRO A 162 -11.93 11.14 -2.95
N ASP A 163 -12.05 11.98 -1.90
CA ASP A 163 -11.53 13.34 -1.89
C ASP A 163 -10.16 13.42 -1.19
N GLY A 164 -9.41 14.49 -1.48
CA GLY A 164 -8.13 14.78 -0.85
C GLY A 164 -6.93 14.05 -1.46
N GLU A 165 -5.74 14.54 -1.16
CA GLU A 165 -4.48 13.98 -1.64
C GLU A 165 -4.16 12.67 -0.90
N LYS A 166 -3.87 11.62 -1.63
CA LYS A 166 -3.45 10.32 -1.10
C LYS A 166 -2.02 10.01 -1.53
N ILE A 167 -1.19 9.59 -0.57
CA ILE A 167 0.16 9.14 -0.84
C ILE A 167 0.26 7.68 -0.38
N ILE A 168 0.44 6.77 -1.32
CA ILE A 168 0.67 5.35 -1.03
C ILE A 168 2.17 5.15 -0.83
N MET A 169 2.59 4.67 0.34
CA MET A 169 3.97 4.36 0.65
C MET A 169 4.21 2.86 0.48
N SER A 170 4.86 2.48 -0.61
CA SER A 170 5.26 1.10 -0.90
C SER A 170 6.41 1.07 -1.91
N THR A 171 7.17 -0.01 -1.93
CA THR A 171 8.16 -0.31 -2.99
C THR A 171 7.56 -1.11 -4.13
N ASP A 172 6.33 -1.56 -3.99
CA ASP A 172 5.63 -2.32 -5.02
C ASP A 172 5.19 -1.41 -6.17
N LYS A 173 5.63 -1.79 -7.37
CA LYS A 173 5.29 -1.06 -8.59
C LYS A 173 3.84 -1.23 -9.01
N ASP A 174 3.13 -2.22 -8.49
CA ASP A 174 1.74 -2.47 -8.84
C ASP A 174 0.85 -1.30 -8.47
N PHE A 175 1.23 -0.53 -7.44
CA PHE A 175 0.53 0.70 -7.08
C PHE A 175 0.67 1.84 -8.09
N LEU A 176 1.64 1.80 -9.02
CA LEU A 176 1.80 2.85 -10.03
C LEU A 176 0.61 2.94 -11.00
N GLN A 177 -0.17 1.86 -11.13
CA GLN A 177 -1.43 1.87 -11.88
C GLN A 177 -2.55 2.70 -11.22
N LEU A 178 -2.39 3.06 -9.94
CA LEU A 178 -3.35 3.87 -9.18
C LEU A 178 -3.03 5.36 -9.22
N VAL A 179 -1.87 5.74 -9.74
CA VAL A 179 -1.42 7.14 -9.77
C VAL A 179 -2.40 7.97 -10.61
N SER A 180 -2.83 9.08 -10.01
CA SER A 180 -3.78 10.03 -10.58
C SER A 180 -3.46 11.44 -10.07
N ASP A 181 -4.33 12.40 -10.33
CA ASP A 181 -4.17 13.76 -9.79
C ASP A 181 -4.19 13.77 -8.26
N ASP A 182 -4.99 12.88 -7.65
CA ASP A 182 -5.18 12.79 -6.21
C ASP A 182 -4.36 11.69 -5.53
N ILE A 183 -3.83 10.72 -6.28
CA ILE A 183 -3.10 9.58 -5.76
C ILE A 183 -1.66 9.59 -6.27
N LYS A 184 -0.71 9.60 -5.35
CA LYS A 184 0.73 9.50 -5.62
C LYS A 184 1.31 8.28 -4.92
N VAL A 185 2.43 7.78 -5.41
CA VAL A 185 3.14 6.63 -4.80
C VAL A 185 4.54 7.08 -4.37
N TRP A 186 4.83 6.94 -3.08
CA TRP A 186 6.16 7.15 -2.53
C TRP A 186 6.91 5.83 -2.45
N SER A 187 8.04 5.74 -3.14
CA SER A 187 8.98 4.62 -3.04
C SER A 187 10.13 4.95 -2.09
N PRO A 188 10.14 4.41 -0.85
CA PRO A 188 11.20 4.72 0.12
C PRO A 188 12.59 4.24 -0.32
N THR A 189 12.66 3.15 -1.09
CA THR A 189 13.94 2.62 -1.58
C THR A 189 14.55 3.51 -2.65
N LYS A 190 13.74 4.01 -3.57
CA LYS A 190 14.19 4.94 -4.62
C LYS A 190 14.24 6.39 -4.15
N LYS A 191 13.65 6.71 -2.99
CA LYS A 191 13.45 8.06 -2.49
C LYS A 191 12.76 8.95 -3.52
N LYS A 192 11.78 8.40 -4.24
CA LYS A 192 11.08 9.05 -5.34
C LYS A 192 9.58 9.03 -5.10
N LEU A 193 8.94 10.18 -5.30
CA LEU A 193 7.49 10.31 -5.36
C LEU A 193 7.06 10.18 -6.81
N TYR A 194 6.16 9.26 -7.08
CA TYR A 194 5.57 9.05 -8.38
C TYR A 194 4.22 9.75 -8.46
N ASP A 195 4.13 10.74 -9.29
CA ASP A 195 2.94 11.30 -9.91
C ASP A 195 2.85 10.82 -11.36
N ARG A 196 1.91 11.36 -12.16
CA ARG A 196 1.71 10.97 -13.56
C ARG A 196 2.97 11.18 -14.40
N ASP A 197 3.62 12.35 -14.25
CA ASP A 197 4.81 12.72 -15.01
C ASP A 197 5.98 11.80 -14.67
N ALA A 198 6.21 11.53 -13.39
CA ALA A 198 7.28 10.65 -12.93
C ALA A 198 7.11 9.19 -13.39
N VAL A 199 5.85 8.70 -13.50
CA VAL A 199 5.56 7.39 -14.08
C VAL A 199 5.88 7.38 -15.58
N LEU A 200 5.40 8.38 -16.32
CA LEU A 200 5.64 8.50 -17.76
C LEU A 200 7.14 8.64 -18.09
N GLU A 201 7.85 9.49 -17.34
CA GLU A 201 9.29 9.72 -17.53
C GLU A 201 10.10 8.42 -17.33
N GLU A 202 9.80 7.66 -16.27
CA GLU A 202 10.63 6.49 -15.94
C GLU A 202 10.25 5.24 -16.74
N TYR A 203 8.97 5.06 -17.05
CA TYR A 203 8.48 3.83 -17.67
C TYR A 203 8.02 4.01 -19.12
N CYS A 204 7.99 5.23 -19.64
CA CYS A 204 7.52 5.56 -20.98
C CYS A 204 6.07 5.14 -21.25
N ILE A 205 5.26 4.97 -20.21
CA ILE A 205 3.84 4.60 -20.26
C ILE A 205 3.08 5.42 -19.23
N THR A 206 1.85 5.83 -19.54
CA THR A 206 1.05 6.59 -18.57
C THR A 206 0.60 5.71 -17.41
N ALA A 207 0.29 6.34 -16.27
CA ALA A 207 -0.17 5.61 -15.08
C ALA A 207 -1.45 4.81 -15.35
N GLU A 208 -2.39 5.37 -16.11
CA GLU A 208 -3.65 4.71 -16.51
C GLU A 208 -3.40 3.44 -17.34
N ASN A 209 -2.30 3.40 -18.08
CA ASN A 209 -1.93 2.26 -18.91
C ASN A 209 -0.88 1.35 -18.26
N PHE A 210 -0.41 1.68 -17.05
CA PHE A 210 0.67 0.95 -16.38
C PHE A 210 0.34 -0.53 -16.16
N ILE A 211 -0.93 -0.84 -15.92
CA ILE A 211 -1.39 -2.24 -15.81
C ILE A 211 -1.11 -3.04 -17.09
N MET A 212 -1.18 -2.41 -18.28
CA MET A 212 -0.84 -3.09 -19.53
C MET A 212 0.63 -3.53 -19.53
N ALA A 213 1.55 -2.67 -19.11
CA ALA A 213 2.95 -3.06 -18.96
C ALA A 213 3.10 -4.27 -18.04
N LYS A 214 2.47 -4.24 -16.88
CA LYS A 214 2.56 -5.31 -15.86
C LYS A 214 2.03 -6.65 -16.38
N ILE A 215 0.88 -6.70 -17.04
CA ILE A 215 0.32 -7.96 -17.54
C ILE A 215 1.11 -8.58 -18.68
N PHE A 216 1.77 -7.75 -19.50
CA PHE A 216 2.64 -8.23 -20.58
C PHE A 216 3.99 -8.71 -20.07
N GLU A 217 4.61 -8.00 -19.11
CA GLU A 217 5.88 -8.41 -18.50
C GLU A 217 5.73 -9.58 -17.53
N GLY A 218 4.57 -9.68 -16.86
CA GLY A 218 4.34 -10.56 -15.74
C GLY A 218 5.02 -10.07 -14.48
N ASP A 219 5.01 -10.91 -13.44
CA ASP A 219 5.71 -10.66 -12.17
C ASP A 219 6.41 -11.91 -11.68
N LYS A 220 7.75 -11.88 -11.72
CA LYS A 220 8.59 -13.02 -11.28
C LYS A 220 8.48 -13.26 -9.78
N SER A 221 8.25 -12.20 -8.97
CA SER A 221 8.16 -12.33 -7.52
C SER A 221 6.89 -13.08 -7.12
N ASP A 222 5.82 -12.92 -7.89
CA ASP A 222 4.53 -13.57 -7.70
C ASP A 222 4.34 -14.83 -8.56
N ASN A 223 5.41 -15.22 -9.29
CA ASN A 223 5.38 -16.35 -10.20
C ASN A 223 4.35 -16.20 -11.33
N ILE A 224 4.12 -14.99 -11.80
CA ILE A 224 3.22 -14.67 -12.92
C ILE A 224 4.08 -14.49 -14.17
N ASN A 225 3.90 -15.40 -15.14
CA ASN A 225 4.61 -15.30 -16.41
C ASN A 225 3.97 -14.25 -17.32
N GLY A 226 4.80 -13.45 -17.99
CA GLY A 226 4.39 -12.54 -19.05
C GLY A 226 4.49 -13.16 -20.44
N VAL A 227 4.25 -12.35 -21.47
CA VAL A 227 4.41 -12.76 -22.87
C VAL A 227 5.88 -12.70 -23.25
N LYS A 228 6.44 -13.85 -23.64
CA LYS A 228 7.88 -13.95 -23.97
C LYS A 228 8.29 -12.97 -25.07
N GLY A 229 9.26 -12.11 -24.73
CA GLY A 229 9.81 -11.12 -25.65
C GLY A 229 9.01 -9.82 -25.76
N ILE A 230 8.01 -9.60 -24.88
CA ILE A 230 7.27 -8.34 -24.79
C ILE A 230 7.49 -7.72 -23.41
N ALA A 231 8.46 -6.83 -23.32
CA ALA A 231 8.68 -5.96 -22.17
C ALA A 231 8.01 -4.59 -22.42
N THR A 232 7.88 -3.76 -21.39
CA THR A 232 7.25 -2.42 -21.48
C THR A 232 7.79 -1.58 -22.63
N LYS A 233 9.11 -1.54 -22.82
CA LYS A 233 9.73 -0.79 -23.94
C LYS A 233 9.27 -1.30 -25.31
N THR A 234 9.17 -2.62 -25.48
CA THR A 234 8.69 -3.23 -26.71
C THR A 234 7.21 -2.95 -26.93
N LEU A 235 6.42 -3.02 -25.86
CA LEU A 235 4.99 -2.74 -25.90
C LEU A 235 4.73 -1.30 -26.34
N VAL A 236 5.39 -0.33 -25.72
CA VAL A 236 5.25 1.10 -26.01
C VAL A 236 5.76 1.43 -27.42
N LYS A 237 6.88 0.81 -27.86
CA LYS A 237 7.40 0.99 -29.23
C LYS A 237 6.34 0.62 -30.29
N ASN A 238 5.60 -0.48 -30.08
CA ASN A 238 4.64 -0.99 -31.05
C ASN A 238 3.22 -0.39 -30.86
N ILE A 239 2.92 0.12 -29.64
CA ILE A 239 1.66 0.82 -29.33
C ILE A 239 2.00 2.16 -28.66
N PRO A 240 2.49 3.17 -29.42
CA PRO A 240 2.95 4.44 -28.86
C PRO A 240 1.86 5.25 -28.14
N THR A 241 0.62 4.95 -28.43
CA THR A 241 -0.53 5.61 -27.80
C THR A 241 -0.71 5.27 -26.32
N LEU A 242 -0.04 4.23 -25.82
CA LEU A 242 0.05 3.90 -24.37
C LEU A 242 0.83 4.94 -23.57
N SER A 243 1.63 5.77 -24.22
CA SER A 243 2.38 6.89 -23.61
C SER A 243 1.65 8.23 -23.72
N LYS A 244 0.47 8.27 -24.34
CA LYS A 244 -0.28 9.50 -24.51
C LYS A 244 -1.35 9.64 -23.44
N GLU A 245 -1.38 10.81 -22.81
CA GLU A 245 -2.43 11.18 -21.87
C GLU A 245 -3.82 11.08 -22.49
N ASN A 246 -4.81 10.88 -21.65
CA ASN A 246 -6.22 10.73 -22.01
C ASN A 246 -6.56 9.51 -22.90
N ASN A 247 -5.62 8.57 -23.02
CA ASN A 247 -5.84 7.28 -23.66
C ASN A 247 -5.74 6.17 -22.64
N SER A 248 -6.87 5.65 -22.19
CA SER A 248 -6.92 4.46 -21.33
C SER A 248 -7.19 3.22 -22.16
N TYR A 249 -6.31 2.25 -22.06
CA TYR A 249 -6.40 0.99 -22.78
C TYR A 249 -6.87 -0.13 -21.85
N ASN A 250 -7.81 -0.91 -22.33
CA ASN A 250 -8.13 -2.22 -21.79
C ASN A 250 -7.69 -3.33 -22.77
N LEU A 251 -7.74 -4.58 -22.34
CA LEU A 251 -7.33 -5.71 -23.19
C LEU A 251 -8.10 -5.79 -24.51
N GLN A 252 -9.40 -5.43 -24.53
CA GLN A 252 -10.20 -5.49 -25.75
C GLN A 252 -9.73 -4.46 -26.77
N VAL A 253 -9.34 -3.28 -26.32
CA VAL A 253 -8.75 -2.24 -27.20
C VAL A 253 -7.40 -2.71 -27.75
N ILE A 254 -6.55 -3.30 -26.90
CA ILE A 254 -5.27 -3.89 -27.32
C ILE A 254 -5.50 -5.00 -28.36
N TYR A 255 -6.48 -5.89 -28.19
CA TYR A 255 -6.76 -6.97 -29.14
C TYR A 255 -7.28 -6.43 -30.47
N LYS A 256 -8.17 -5.41 -30.47
CA LYS A 256 -8.62 -4.75 -31.69
C LYS A 256 -7.45 -4.10 -32.43
N TYR A 257 -6.57 -3.43 -31.69
CA TYR A 257 -5.36 -2.82 -32.26
C TYR A 257 -4.46 -3.89 -32.86
N ALA A 258 -4.21 -4.98 -32.15
CA ALA A 258 -3.40 -6.10 -32.64
C ALA A 258 -3.99 -6.79 -33.87
N HIS A 259 -5.32 -6.94 -33.96
CA HIS A 259 -5.97 -7.49 -35.15
C HIS A 259 -5.81 -6.57 -36.36
N LYS A 260 -5.89 -5.26 -36.17
CA LYS A 260 -5.72 -4.28 -37.24
C LYS A 260 -4.31 -4.27 -37.83
N HIS A 261 -3.31 -4.48 -36.98
CA HIS A 261 -1.89 -4.34 -37.31
C HIS A 261 -1.14 -5.69 -37.38
N LYS A 262 -1.85 -6.82 -37.42
CA LYS A 262 -1.24 -8.16 -37.40
C LYS A 262 -0.29 -8.44 -38.55
N ASP A 263 -0.50 -7.76 -39.69
CA ASP A 263 0.26 -7.95 -40.93
C ASP A 263 1.36 -6.85 -41.09
N ASP A 264 1.41 -5.84 -40.21
CA ASP A 264 2.27 -4.66 -40.39
C ASP A 264 3.71 -4.88 -39.89
N ASP A 265 3.92 -5.67 -38.82
CA ASP A 265 5.25 -5.78 -38.20
C ASP A 265 5.46 -7.10 -37.48
N GLY A 266 6.04 -8.05 -38.17
CA GLY A 266 6.57 -9.29 -37.63
C GLY A 266 5.59 -10.05 -36.71
N ASN A 267 6.16 -10.75 -35.72
CA ASN A 267 5.40 -11.62 -34.82
C ASN A 267 4.80 -10.91 -33.57
N PHE A 268 4.95 -9.58 -33.41
CA PHE A 268 4.57 -8.90 -32.17
C PHE A 268 3.05 -8.97 -31.93
N PHE A 269 2.25 -8.52 -32.86
CA PHE A 269 0.80 -8.51 -32.73
C PHE A 269 0.20 -9.92 -32.75
N VAL A 270 0.80 -10.82 -33.54
CA VAL A 270 0.43 -12.24 -33.56
C VAL A 270 0.64 -12.87 -32.16
N LYS A 271 1.77 -12.59 -31.49
CA LYS A 271 2.02 -13.06 -30.12
C LYS A 271 0.98 -12.55 -29.11
N ILE A 272 0.53 -11.30 -29.22
CA ILE A 272 -0.53 -10.78 -28.38
C ILE A 272 -1.80 -11.61 -28.56
N LEU A 273 -2.20 -11.85 -29.81
CA LEU A 273 -3.42 -12.59 -30.12
C LEU A 273 -3.36 -14.08 -29.74
N GLN A 274 -2.16 -14.68 -29.77
CA GLN A 274 -1.94 -16.05 -29.33
C GLN A 274 -1.91 -16.22 -27.80
N ASN A 275 -1.68 -15.14 -27.04
CA ASN A 275 -1.54 -15.17 -25.59
C ASN A 275 -2.72 -14.52 -24.85
N LYS A 276 -3.93 -14.46 -25.46
CA LYS A 276 -5.11 -13.82 -24.87
C LYS A 276 -5.47 -14.38 -23.50
N GLU A 277 -5.53 -15.69 -23.33
CA GLU A 277 -5.88 -16.33 -22.07
C GLU A 277 -4.87 -16.00 -20.96
N LEU A 278 -3.56 -15.98 -21.29
CA LEU A 278 -2.52 -15.58 -20.36
C LEU A 278 -2.68 -14.12 -19.93
N LEU A 279 -2.91 -13.22 -20.87
CA LEU A 279 -3.11 -11.79 -20.60
C LEU A 279 -4.37 -11.52 -19.77
N GLU A 280 -5.48 -12.18 -20.05
CA GLU A 280 -6.71 -12.09 -19.28
C GLU A 280 -6.55 -12.63 -17.85
N ARG A 281 -5.83 -13.74 -17.69
CA ARG A 281 -5.47 -14.27 -16.38
C ARG A 281 -4.61 -13.26 -15.62
N ASN A 282 -3.54 -12.74 -16.22
CA ASN A 282 -2.64 -11.78 -15.61
C ASN A 282 -3.40 -10.50 -15.20
N TYR A 283 -4.31 -10.01 -16.04
CA TYR A 283 -5.15 -8.88 -15.71
C TYR A 283 -5.98 -9.14 -14.45
N LYS A 284 -6.65 -10.29 -14.35
CA LYS A 284 -7.44 -10.68 -13.17
C LYS A 284 -6.60 -10.81 -11.90
N LEU A 285 -5.31 -11.15 -12.02
CA LEU A 285 -4.39 -11.30 -10.90
C LEU A 285 -3.78 -9.97 -10.42
N MET A 286 -3.52 -9.03 -11.33
CA MET A 286 -2.65 -7.87 -11.08
C MET A 286 -3.37 -6.52 -11.08
N GLN A 287 -4.60 -6.43 -11.62
CA GLN A 287 -5.33 -5.17 -11.65
C GLN A 287 -5.78 -4.76 -10.24
N LEU A 288 -5.66 -3.46 -9.94
CA LEU A 288 -6.09 -2.81 -8.71
C LEU A 288 -7.17 -1.75 -8.95
N GLU A 289 -7.64 -1.63 -10.20
CA GLU A 289 -8.64 -0.63 -10.60
C GLU A 289 -10.02 -0.94 -10.03
N ASP A 290 -10.46 -2.19 -10.20
CA ASP A 290 -11.72 -2.71 -9.65
C ASP A 290 -11.43 -3.98 -8.85
N VAL A 291 -11.09 -3.78 -7.58
CA VAL A 291 -10.75 -4.88 -6.69
C VAL A 291 -11.98 -5.71 -6.33
N ASN A 292 -11.94 -6.97 -6.68
CA ASN A 292 -13.04 -7.91 -6.40
C ASN A 292 -12.98 -8.38 -4.94
N ILE A 293 -13.47 -7.55 -4.04
CA ILE A 293 -13.60 -7.84 -2.60
C ILE A 293 -15.08 -7.95 -2.20
N SER A 294 -15.37 -8.76 -1.19
CA SER A 294 -16.75 -9.00 -0.76
C SER A 294 -17.42 -7.74 -0.20
N ALA A 295 -18.74 -7.67 -0.28
CA ALA A 295 -19.50 -6.56 0.30
C ALA A 295 -19.22 -6.41 1.81
N SER A 296 -19.12 -7.51 2.55
CA SER A 296 -18.79 -7.50 3.98
C SER A 296 -17.40 -6.93 4.26
N THR A 297 -16.41 -7.23 3.41
CA THR A 297 -15.07 -6.66 3.50
C THR A 297 -15.09 -5.16 3.20
N LYS A 298 -15.82 -4.73 2.17
CA LYS A 298 -16.02 -3.31 1.85
C LYS A 298 -16.60 -2.54 3.04
N THR A 299 -17.65 -3.08 3.65
CA THR A 299 -18.27 -2.48 4.86
C THR A 299 -17.26 -2.36 5.99
N LYS A 300 -16.51 -3.43 6.32
CA LYS A 300 -15.47 -3.38 7.36
C LYS A 300 -14.44 -2.30 7.12
N LEU A 301 -13.94 -2.16 5.88
CA LEU A 301 -12.97 -1.13 5.52
C LEU A 301 -13.56 0.27 5.69
N ILE A 302 -14.81 0.47 5.25
CA ILE A 302 -15.53 1.74 5.40
C ILE A 302 -15.70 2.09 6.88
N ASP A 303 -16.14 1.14 7.72
CA ASP A 303 -16.40 1.36 9.14
C ASP A 303 -15.12 1.74 9.89
N VAL A 304 -14.01 1.03 9.62
CA VAL A 304 -12.70 1.37 10.23
C VAL A 304 -12.22 2.75 9.78
N ILE A 305 -12.37 3.09 8.50
CA ILE A 305 -11.93 4.40 7.99
C ILE A 305 -12.83 5.53 8.49
N ARG A 306 -14.12 5.30 8.64
CA ARG A 306 -15.05 6.31 9.20
C ARG A 306 -14.95 6.43 10.70
N GLY A 307 -14.43 5.42 11.36
CA GLY A 307 -14.22 5.43 12.81
C GLY A 307 -13.29 6.54 13.30
N PRO A 308 -13.24 6.76 14.61
CA PRO A 308 -12.37 7.77 15.22
C PRO A 308 -10.90 7.42 15.05
N ILE A 309 -10.06 8.45 14.96
CA ILE A 309 -8.60 8.29 15.04
C ILE A 309 -8.26 8.14 16.52
N ARG A 310 -7.45 7.13 16.88
CA ARG A 310 -6.97 6.92 18.24
C ARG A 310 -6.11 8.09 18.70
N ARG A 311 -6.10 8.36 19.98
CA ARG A 311 -5.20 9.34 20.59
C ARG A 311 -3.80 8.77 20.80
N LEU A 312 -2.83 9.66 20.87
CA LEU A 312 -1.47 9.30 21.26
C LEU A 312 -1.42 8.89 22.75
N VAL A 313 -1.06 7.63 23.04
CA VAL A 313 -0.87 7.12 24.40
C VAL A 313 0.62 7.20 24.76
N LYS A 314 1.12 8.43 24.87
CA LYS A 314 2.56 8.75 25.01
C LYS A 314 3.25 7.96 26.11
N PHE A 315 2.74 7.99 27.33
CA PHE A 315 3.36 7.33 28.47
C PHE A 315 3.56 5.82 28.26
N LYS A 316 2.52 5.15 27.74
CA LYS A 316 2.60 3.71 27.48
C LYS A 316 3.58 3.39 26.35
N PHE A 317 3.63 4.23 25.30
CA PHE A 317 4.60 4.09 24.23
C PHE A 317 6.03 4.20 24.76
N GLU A 318 6.32 5.21 25.59
CA GLU A 318 7.62 5.43 26.21
C GLU A 318 8.00 4.27 27.15
N SER A 319 7.04 3.75 27.94
CA SER A 319 7.28 2.57 28.79
C SER A 319 7.67 1.34 27.98
N MET A 320 6.93 1.05 26.88
CA MET A 320 7.27 -0.07 25.99
C MET A 320 8.62 0.13 25.32
N PHE A 321 8.95 1.38 24.97
CA PHE A 321 10.23 1.74 24.37
C PHE A 321 11.41 1.51 25.35
N MET A 322 11.18 1.76 26.64
CA MET A 322 12.12 1.45 27.71
C MET A 322 12.29 -0.05 27.92
N GLU A 323 11.18 -0.81 27.95
CA GLU A 323 11.19 -2.27 28.07
C GLU A 323 12.02 -2.92 26.94
N ASP A 324 11.84 -2.45 25.71
CA ASP A 324 12.54 -2.94 24.53
C ASP A 324 13.99 -2.41 24.41
N ARG A 325 14.41 -1.48 25.30
CA ARG A 325 15.74 -0.87 25.34
C ARG A 325 16.18 -0.26 24.02
N LEU A 326 15.33 0.59 23.43
CA LEU A 326 15.56 1.17 22.09
C LEU A 326 16.22 2.55 22.13
N PHE A 327 16.72 3.03 23.26
CA PHE A 327 17.20 4.41 23.45
C PHE A 327 18.30 4.82 22.50
N GLN A 328 19.28 3.95 22.24
CA GLN A 328 20.39 4.26 21.35
C GLN A 328 19.91 4.43 19.90
N ASN A 329 18.79 3.80 19.57
CA ASN A 329 18.29 3.70 18.20
C ASN A 329 17.36 4.86 17.80
N LEU A 330 16.65 5.44 18.77
CA LEU A 330 15.81 6.61 18.61
C LEU A 330 15.94 7.51 19.84
N PRO A 331 17.02 8.28 19.92
CA PRO A 331 17.23 9.19 21.04
C PRO A 331 16.12 10.26 21.07
N ASN A 332 15.74 10.68 22.29
CA ASN A 332 14.66 11.67 22.50
C ASN A 332 13.30 11.23 21.94
N VAL A 333 12.87 10.01 22.24
CA VAL A 333 11.58 9.46 21.82
C VAL A 333 10.39 10.40 22.13
N SER A 334 10.41 11.10 23.29
CA SER A 334 9.40 12.10 23.64
C SER A 334 9.27 13.24 22.64
N SER A 335 10.42 13.78 22.21
CA SER A 335 10.45 14.84 21.18
C SER A 335 10.03 14.31 19.82
N TRP A 336 10.46 13.10 19.47
CA TRP A 336 10.07 12.44 18.24
C TRP A 336 8.55 12.23 18.17
N LEU A 337 7.92 11.73 19.24
CA LEU A 337 6.46 11.57 19.31
C LEU A 337 5.75 12.91 19.14
N ALA A 338 6.17 13.94 19.87
CA ALA A 338 5.58 15.25 19.79
C ALA A 338 5.69 15.87 18.38
N GLN A 339 6.86 15.83 17.77
CA GLN A 339 7.08 16.41 16.45
C GLN A 339 6.36 15.67 15.34
N THR A 340 6.33 14.34 15.43
CA THR A 340 5.79 13.49 14.36
C THR A 340 4.27 13.41 14.39
N PHE A 341 3.66 13.31 15.59
CA PHE A 341 2.23 12.93 15.70
C PHE A 341 1.29 14.05 16.15
N THR A 342 1.80 15.24 16.49
CA THR A 342 0.95 16.36 16.99
C THR A 342 -0.19 16.71 16.03
N THR A 343 0.06 16.76 14.72
CA THR A 343 -0.97 17.11 13.73
C THR A 343 -2.10 16.09 13.74
N MET A 344 -1.78 14.80 13.75
CA MET A 344 -2.77 13.73 13.74
C MET A 344 -3.51 13.61 15.06
N ASP A 345 -2.84 13.84 16.18
CA ASP A 345 -3.43 13.82 17.51
C ASP A 345 -4.50 14.91 17.69
N LYS A 346 -4.29 16.09 17.07
CA LYS A 346 -5.32 17.15 16.98
C LYS A 346 -6.59 16.69 16.26
N TYR A 347 -6.45 15.87 15.22
CA TYR A 347 -7.61 15.29 14.53
C TYR A 347 -8.29 14.18 15.33
N ALA A 348 -7.56 13.47 16.20
CA ALA A 348 -8.11 12.50 17.14
C ALA A 348 -9.03 13.16 18.19
N GLU A 349 -8.67 14.32 18.69
CA GLU A 349 -9.46 15.08 19.68
C GLU A 349 -10.79 15.59 19.11
N GLN A 350 -10.86 15.86 17.82
CA GLN A 350 -12.05 16.38 17.14
C GLN A 350 -13.13 15.31 16.86
N THR A 351 -12.87 14.05 17.12
CA THR A 351 -13.84 12.96 16.89
C THR A 351 -14.65 12.59 18.10
N ASP A 352 -14.31 13.10 19.29
CA ASP A 352 -14.99 12.84 20.57
C ASP A 352 -16.04 13.91 20.92
N GLY A 353 -16.39 14.81 19.98
CA GLY A 353 -17.37 15.89 20.16
C GLY A 353 -18.70 15.63 19.44
#